data_34ffd8a420bb10033e5e64e5f3cb78f7
#
_entry.id   34ffd8a420bb10033e5e64e5f3cb78f7
#
_cell.length_a   1.000
_cell.length_b   1.000
_cell.length_c   1.000
_cell.angle_alpha   90.00
_cell.angle_beta   90.00
_cell.angle_gamma   90.00
#
_symmetry.space_group_name_H-M   'P 1'
#
loop_
_entity.id
_entity.type
_entity.pdbx_description
1 polymer ?
#
loop_
_entity_poly.entity_id
_entity_poly.type
_entity_poly.pdbx_seq_one_letter_code
_entity_poly.pdbx_strand_id
1 'polypeptide(L)'
;MTDNIVKGLGCLFSFIFLMVSCAGTDLTETQVDGAYKGKPVSDILIIAVTGNEHNRRSYERKFVANLKSVGVEAVASEKSISMPGDLKIKKETILSAVDQYKNDAVIITQLVGKETKDVYQRGGVTRYGYFGYTRNPGYSNTTKKVRLETNLYDAKTGELIWSGISKTLSKDSTDRIMNDVIKTVIANLKKNKLIAPK
;
A
#
# COMPACT_ATOMS: atom_id res chain seq x y z
N MET A 1 -59.18 -33.35 -17.47
CA MET A 1 -58.72 -34.37 -16.54
C MET A 1 -57.22 -34.26 -16.43
N THR A 2 -56.80 -34.09 -15.21
CA THR A 2 -55.45 -34.12 -14.66
C THR A 2 -54.50 -32.98 -14.98
N ASP A 3 -54.49 -32.09 -14.00
CA ASP A 3 -53.51 -31.03 -13.75
C ASP A 3 -52.13 -31.56 -13.46
N ASN A 4 -51.12 -30.93 -14.02
CA ASN A 4 -49.76 -31.05 -13.52
C ASN A 4 -49.19 -29.68 -13.17
N ILE A 5 -49.28 -29.40 -11.90
CA ILE A 5 -48.63 -28.26 -11.22
C ILE A 5 -47.14 -28.56 -11.14
N VAL A 6 -46.34 -27.90 -11.98
CA VAL A 6 -44.86 -27.91 -11.78
C VAL A 6 -44.53 -26.74 -10.90
N LYS A 7 -44.23 -27.08 -9.65
CA LYS A 7 -43.66 -26.15 -8.65
C LYS A 7 -42.22 -25.77 -9.05
N GLY A 8 -42.07 -24.58 -9.58
CA GLY A 8 -40.75 -23.97 -9.78
C GLY A 8 -40.12 -23.60 -8.44
N LEU A 9 -39.15 -24.38 -8.01
CA LEU A 9 -38.31 -24.09 -6.86
C LEU A 9 -37.26 -23.07 -7.28
N GLY A 10 -37.57 -21.78 -7.05
CA GLY A 10 -36.66 -20.68 -7.26
C GLY A 10 -35.51 -20.76 -6.27
N CYS A 11 -34.33 -21.15 -6.73
CA CYS A 11 -33.08 -21.09 -5.99
C CYS A 11 -32.66 -19.62 -5.84
N LEU A 12 -33.02 -19.01 -4.70
CA LEU A 12 -32.57 -17.68 -4.31
C LEU A 12 -31.09 -17.78 -3.94
N PHE A 13 -30.21 -17.57 -4.91
CA PHE A 13 -28.76 -17.47 -4.69
C PHE A 13 -28.50 -16.11 -4.02
N SER A 14 -28.56 -16.09 -2.70
CA SER A 14 -28.21 -14.94 -1.87
C SER A 14 -26.69 -14.73 -2.00
N PHE A 15 -26.31 -13.79 -2.86
CA PHE A 15 -24.92 -13.34 -3.04
C PHE A 15 -24.57 -12.49 -1.80
N ILE A 16 -24.07 -13.15 -0.76
CA ILE A 16 -23.50 -12.47 0.41
C ILE A 16 -22.22 -11.78 -0.07
N PHE A 17 -22.36 -10.50 -0.38
CA PHE A 17 -21.22 -9.61 -0.61
C PHE A 17 -20.52 -9.40 0.72
N LEU A 18 -19.52 -10.23 1.01
CA LEU A 18 -18.63 -10.02 2.15
C LEU A 18 -17.85 -8.72 1.90
N MET A 19 -18.39 -7.64 2.45
CA MET A 19 -17.67 -6.39 2.61
C MET A 19 -16.53 -6.65 3.60
N VAL A 20 -15.39 -7.07 3.07
CA VAL A 20 -14.13 -7.08 3.84
C VAL A 20 -13.76 -5.63 4.03
N SER A 21 -14.21 -5.06 5.15
CA SER A 21 -13.74 -3.78 5.65
C SER A 21 -12.27 -3.96 6.04
N CYS A 22 -11.37 -3.77 5.10
CA CYS A 22 -9.95 -3.59 5.39
C CYS A 22 -9.78 -2.24 6.08
N ALA A 23 -9.78 -2.23 7.39
CA ALA A 23 -9.28 -1.11 8.16
C ALA A 23 -7.77 -1.01 7.92
N GLY A 24 -7.34 -0.14 7.01
CA GLY A 24 -5.95 -0.16 6.69
C GLY A 24 -5.41 1.16 6.16
N THR A 25 -5.31 1.25 4.89
CA THR A 25 -4.65 2.37 4.21
C THR A 25 -5.59 3.02 3.23
N ASP A 26 -5.72 4.34 3.34
CA ASP A 26 -6.47 5.16 2.39
C ASP A 26 -5.49 5.98 1.53
N LEU A 27 -5.79 6.10 0.22
CA LEU A 27 -5.19 7.13 -0.60
C LEU A 27 -5.98 8.42 -0.42
N THR A 28 -5.37 9.40 0.24
CA THR A 28 -6.03 10.67 0.56
C THR A 28 -5.95 11.69 -0.56
N GLU A 29 -4.91 11.59 -1.38
CA GLU A 29 -4.65 12.48 -2.50
C GLU A 29 -4.10 11.62 -3.64
N THR A 30 -4.75 11.65 -4.80
CA THR A 30 -4.26 10.99 -6.00
C THR A 30 -4.39 11.91 -7.19
N GLN A 31 -3.37 11.95 -8.01
CA GLN A 31 -3.36 12.71 -9.25
C GLN A 31 -2.78 11.84 -10.38
N VAL A 32 -3.49 11.79 -11.48
CA VAL A 32 -2.98 11.27 -12.76
C VAL A 32 -2.64 12.47 -13.61
N ASP A 33 -1.48 12.47 -14.24
CA ASP A 33 -1.14 13.53 -15.19
C ASP A 33 -2.07 13.46 -16.41
N GLY A 34 -2.88 14.48 -16.59
CA GLY A 34 -3.82 14.59 -17.72
C GLY A 34 -3.13 14.70 -19.08
N ALA A 35 -1.85 15.08 -19.11
CA ALA A 35 -1.03 15.14 -20.31
C ALA A 35 -0.45 13.78 -20.73
N TYR A 36 -0.37 12.82 -19.80
CA TYR A 36 0.16 11.49 -20.10
C TYR A 36 -0.71 10.76 -21.12
N LYS A 37 -0.17 10.50 -22.29
CA LYS A 37 -0.78 9.76 -23.41
C LYS A 37 -0.07 8.44 -23.70
N GLY A 38 0.83 8.04 -22.79
CA GLY A 38 1.60 6.81 -22.92
C GLY A 38 0.75 5.54 -22.74
N LYS A 39 1.35 4.42 -23.09
CA LYS A 39 0.76 3.10 -22.83
C LYS A 39 0.88 2.77 -21.33
N PRO A 40 0.02 1.88 -20.79
CA PRO A 40 0.23 1.31 -19.48
C PRO A 40 1.65 0.74 -19.36
N VAL A 41 2.30 1.00 -18.22
CA VAL A 41 3.67 0.50 -17.96
C VAL A 41 3.62 -0.96 -17.51
N SER A 42 4.64 -1.72 -17.85
CA SER A 42 4.70 -3.17 -17.62
C SER A 42 6.00 -3.66 -16.99
N ASP A 43 7.00 -2.76 -16.85
CA ASP A 43 8.31 -3.08 -16.27
C ASP A 43 8.81 -1.91 -15.41
N ILE A 44 8.86 -2.08 -14.09
CA ILE A 44 8.97 -0.96 -13.16
C ILE A 44 10.18 -1.12 -12.23
N LEU A 45 11.03 -0.09 -12.14
CA LEU A 45 12.04 0.04 -11.10
C LEU A 45 11.40 0.59 -9.81
N ILE A 46 11.57 -0.12 -8.69
CA ILE A 46 11.01 0.27 -7.39
C ILE A 46 12.11 0.86 -6.52
N ILE A 47 11.89 2.09 -6.04
CA ILE A 47 12.80 2.84 -5.17
C ILE A 47 12.05 3.28 -3.92
N ALA A 48 12.52 2.84 -2.74
CA ALA A 48 12.04 3.35 -1.46
C ALA A 48 13.08 4.27 -0.83
N VAL A 49 12.71 5.53 -0.61
CA VAL A 49 13.58 6.56 -0.04
C VAL A 49 13.47 6.55 1.48
N THR A 50 14.41 5.93 2.15
CA THR A 50 14.49 5.84 3.61
C THR A 50 15.92 5.56 4.06
N GLY A 51 16.32 6.14 5.21
CA GLY A 51 17.62 5.86 5.83
C GLY A 51 17.72 4.50 6.55
N ASN A 52 16.60 3.77 6.66
CA ASN A 52 16.59 2.43 7.23
C ASN A 52 16.67 1.38 6.11
N GLU A 53 17.86 0.81 5.91
CA GLU A 53 18.14 -0.13 4.84
C GLU A 53 17.29 -1.42 4.93
N HIS A 54 17.01 -1.90 6.14
CA HIS A 54 16.13 -3.06 6.33
C HIS A 54 14.71 -2.78 5.84
N ASN A 55 14.14 -1.64 6.21
CA ASN A 55 12.80 -1.23 5.76
C ASN A 55 12.78 -0.98 4.25
N ARG A 56 13.84 -0.40 3.69
CA ARG A 56 14.00 -0.19 2.25
C ARG A 56 13.89 -1.50 1.49
N ARG A 57 14.75 -2.46 1.82
CA ARG A 57 14.78 -3.79 1.17
C ARG A 57 13.45 -4.52 1.32
N SER A 58 12.88 -4.50 2.52
CA SER A 58 11.59 -5.14 2.79
C SER A 58 10.50 -4.54 1.91
N TYR A 59 10.40 -3.21 1.86
CA TYR A 59 9.38 -2.52 1.06
C TYR A 59 9.54 -2.78 -0.44
N GLU A 60 10.74 -2.57 -0.99
CA GLU A 60 11.02 -2.77 -2.41
C GLU A 60 10.73 -4.21 -2.85
N ARG A 61 11.20 -5.21 -2.11
CA ARG A 61 10.95 -6.62 -2.43
C ARG A 61 9.47 -7.00 -2.37
N LYS A 62 8.74 -6.50 -1.38
CA LYS A 62 7.29 -6.72 -1.27
C LYS A 62 6.53 -6.06 -2.42
N PHE A 63 6.93 -4.85 -2.80
CA PHE A 63 6.32 -4.16 -3.94
C PHE A 63 6.53 -4.94 -5.24
N VAL A 64 7.77 -5.36 -5.50
CA VAL A 64 8.13 -6.22 -6.64
C VAL A 64 7.29 -7.50 -6.66
N ALA A 65 7.21 -8.22 -5.54
CA ALA A 65 6.43 -9.45 -5.46
C ALA A 65 4.93 -9.23 -5.76
N ASN A 66 4.35 -8.13 -5.25
CA ASN A 66 2.94 -7.80 -5.50
C ASN A 66 2.69 -7.37 -6.95
N LEU A 67 3.61 -6.63 -7.60
CA LEU A 67 3.49 -6.29 -9.03
C LEU A 67 3.58 -7.55 -9.90
N LYS A 68 4.55 -8.42 -9.64
CA LYS A 68 4.70 -9.69 -10.37
C LYS A 68 3.48 -10.59 -10.21
N SER A 69 2.83 -10.60 -9.06
CA SER A 69 1.60 -11.38 -8.85
C SER A 69 0.42 -10.93 -9.72
N VAL A 70 0.49 -9.71 -10.27
CA VAL A 70 -0.52 -9.18 -11.20
C VAL A 70 0.00 -9.07 -12.65
N GLY A 71 1.13 -9.72 -12.95
CA GLY A 71 1.71 -9.82 -14.28
C GLY A 71 2.57 -8.63 -14.72
N VAL A 72 2.88 -7.69 -13.82
CA VAL A 72 3.75 -6.55 -14.10
C VAL A 72 5.16 -6.88 -13.67
N GLU A 73 6.14 -6.78 -14.56
CA GLU A 73 7.54 -6.98 -14.22
C GLU A 73 8.04 -5.83 -13.35
N ALA A 74 8.91 -6.15 -12.40
CA ALA A 74 9.49 -5.15 -11.52
C ALA A 74 10.84 -5.58 -10.95
N VAL A 75 11.68 -4.60 -10.64
CA VAL A 75 13.00 -4.78 -10.03
C VAL A 75 13.14 -3.85 -8.82
N ALA A 76 13.73 -4.37 -7.74
CA ALA A 76 14.09 -3.57 -6.56
C ALA A 76 15.42 -2.83 -6.79
N SER A 77 15.48 -1.56 -6.41
CA SER A 77 16.67 -0.72 -6.60
C SER A 77 17.83 -1.05 -5.66
N GLU A 78 17.60 -1.89 -4.64
CA GLU A 78 18.56 -2.16 -3.56
C GLU A 78 19.97 -2.60 -4.01
N LYS A 79 20.06 -3.21 -5.20
CA LYS A 79 21.34 -3.69 -5.76
C LYS A 79 22.02 -2.68 -6.69
N SER A 80 21.29 -1.72 -7.21
CA SER A 80 21.79 -0.75 -8.20
C SER A 80 21.93 0.66 -7.66
N ILE A 81 21.20 0.99 -6.60
CA ILE A 81 21.20 2.32 -6.00
C ILE A 81 21.61 2.23 -4.54
N SER A 82 22.73 2.87 -4.16
CA SER A 82 23.06 3.15 -2.77
C SER A 82 22.31 4.37 -2.29
N MET A 83 21.62 4.27 -1.14
CA MET A 83 20.87 5.40 -0.59
C MET A 83 21.84 6.43 0.02
N PRO A 84 21.84 7.70 -0.46
CA PRO A 84 22.65 8.75 0.14
C PRO A 84 22.18 9.08 1.56
N GLY A 85 23.11 9.57 2.42
CA GLY A 85 22.78 9.92 3.80
C GLY A 85 21.75 11.06 3.92
N ASP A 86 21.71 11.97 2.95
CA ASP A 86 20.73 13.07 2.85
C ASP A 86 19.42 12.65 2.16
N LEU A 87 19.29 11.38 1.76
CA LEU A 87 18.14 10.79 1.08
C LEU A 87 17.79 11.45 -0.28
N LYS A 88 18.73 12.19 -0.88
CA LYS A 88 18.56 12.83 -2.19
C LYS A 88 19.23 12.02 -3.29
N ILE A 89 18.45 11.22 -3.99
CA ILE A 89 18.97 10.43 -5.11
C ILE A 89 19.13 11.34 -6.33
N LYS A 90 20.32 11.34 -6.93
CA LYS A 90 20.57 12.09 -8.16
C LYS A 90 19.84 11.45 -9.34
N LYS A 91 19.37 12.29 -10.26
CA LYS A 91 18.67 11.86 -11.48
C LYS A 91 19.52 10.85 -12.27
N GLU A 92 20.82 11.12 -12.42
CA GLU A 92 21.76 10.28 -13.15
C GLU A 92 21.87 8.86 -12.57
N THR A 93 21.79 8.75 -11.24
CA THR A 93 21.77 7.44 -10.55
C THR A 93 20.53 6.63 -10.89
N ILE A 94 19.37 7.28 -10.95
CA ILE A 94 18.10 6.63 -11.33
C ILE A 94 18.17 6.21 -12.81
N LEU A 95 18.60 7.11 -13.70
CA LEU A 95 18.71 6.81 -15.11
C LEU A 95 19.68 5.66 -15.41
N SER A 96 20.80 5.61 -14.69
CA SER A 96 21.76 4.49 -14.80
C SER A 96 21.13 3.15 -14.39
N ALA A 97 20.34 3.13 -13.32
CA ALA A 97 19.64 1.93 -12.89
C ALA A 97 18.53 1.50 -13.88
N VAL A 98 17.76 2.46 -14.39
CA VAL A 98 16.75 2.22 -15.43
C VAL A 98 17.41 1.64 -16.69
N ASP A 99 18.54 2.18 -17.08
CA ASP A 99 19.27 1.72 -18.28
C ASP A 99 19.83 0.31 -18.11
N GLN A 100 20.30 -0.01 -16.92
CA GLN A 100 20.77 -1.34 -16.56
C GLN A 100 19.66 -2.41 -16.66
N TYR A 101 18.46 -2.12 -16.21
CA TYR A 101 17.34 -3.07 -16.16
C TYR A 101 16.35 -2.92 -17.32
N LYS A 102 16.46 -1.85 -18.12
CA LYS A 102 15.56 -1.55 -19.25
C LYS A 102 14.10 -1.38 -18.83
N ASN A 103 13.89 -0.81 -17.64
CA ASN A 103 12.54 -0.52 -17.16
C ASN A 103 11.87 0.57 -17.99
N ASP A 104 10.54 0.50 -18.12
CA ASP A 104 9.72 1.51 -18.81
C ASP A 104 9.20 2.60 -17.85
N ALA A 105 9.22 2.33 -16.56
CA ALA A 105 8.81 3.28 -15.53
C ALA A 105 9.59 3.15 -14.21
N VAL A 106 9.46 4.16 -13.34
CA VAL A 106 10.05 4.18 -12.01
C VAL A 106 8.98 4.54 -10.99
N ILE A 107 8.85 3.73 -9.94
CA ILE A 107 8.09 4.10 -8.74
C ILE A 107 9.06 4.55 -7.65
N ILE A 108 8.82 5.76 -7.11
CA ILE A 108 9.55 6.30 -5.97
C ILE A 108 8.57 6.48 -4.82
N THR A 109 8.87 5.86 -3.66
CA THR A 109 8.07 6.02 -2.44
C THR A 109 8.92 6.62 -1.34
N GLN A 110 8.40 7.66 -0.68
CA GLN A 110 9.06 8.33 0.44
C GLN A 110 8.12 8.57 1.62
N LEU A 111 8.69 8.64 2.82
CA LEU A 111 7.97 8.97 4.05
C LEU A 111 7.79 10.49 4.13
N VAL A 112 6.55 10.97 4.13
CA VAL A 112 6.23 12.41 4.24
C VAL A 112 5.62 12.80 5.59
N GLY A 113 5.28 11.82 6.43
CA GLY A 113 4.82 12.09 7.79
C GLY A 113 4.70 10.84 8.64
N LYS A 114 5.08 10.96 9.91
CA LYS A 114 4.93 9.91 10.91
C LYS A 114 4.51 10.52 12.24
N GLU A 115 3.37 10.09 12.76
CA GLU A 115 2.89 10.45 14.08
C GLU A 115 2.69 9.18 14.90
N THR A 116 3.09 9.22 16.16
CA THR A 116 2.84 8.16 17.14
C THR A 116 2.06 8.77 18.29
N LYS A 117 0.90 8.20 18.62
CA LYS A 117 0.09 8.62 19.76
C LYS A 117 -0.08 7.43 20.69
N ASP A 118 0.32 7.63 21.94
CA ASP A 118 0.03 6.71 23.02
C ASP A 118 -1.27 7.16 23.69
N VAL A 119 -2.29 6.32 23.63
CA VAL A 119 -3.57 6.56 24.29
C VAL A 119 -3.63 5.62 25.50
N TYR A 120 -3.51 6.20 26.68
CA TYR A 120 -3.68 5.47 27.93
C TYR A 120 -5.18 5.36 28.26
N GLN A 121 -5.69 4.15 28.29
CA GLN A 121 -7.03 3.87 28.83
C GLN A 121 -6.93 3.53 30.30
N ARG A 122 -7.53 4.39 31.12
CA ARG A 122 -7.51 4.24 32.57
C ARG A 122 -8.26 2.96 32.97
N GLY A 123 -7.59 2.12 33.73
CA GLY A 123 -8.25 0.96 34.35
C GLY A 123 -9.32 1.38 35.38
N GLY A 124 -10.23 0.50 35.59
CA GLY A 124 -11.34 0.70 36.56
C GLY A 124 -11.42 -0.41 37.59
N VAL A 125 -12.16 -0.15 38.66
CA VAL A 125 -12.53 -1.15 39.67
C VAL A 125 -14.01 -1.42 39.53
N THR A 126 -14.39 -2.66 39.27
CA THR A 126 -15.78 -3.12 39.29
C THR A 126 -16.02 -3.85 40.60
N ARG A 127 -17.01 -3.42 41.34
CA ARG A 127 -17.42 -4.04 42.65
C ARG A 127 -18.60 -4.95 42.43
N TYR A 128 -18.52 -6.16 43.01
CA TYR A 128 -19.59 -7.14 43.02
C TYR A 128 -19.99 -7.41 44.48
N GLY A 129 -21.08 -6.79 44.91
CA GLY A 129 -21.55 -6.93 46.30
C GLY A 129 -20.62 -6.31 47.34
N TYR A 130 -20.77 -6.77 48.63
CA TYR A 130 -20.03 -6.16 49.75
C TYR A 130 -18.54 -6.50 49.81
N PHE A 131 -18.10 -7.63 49.25
CA PHE A 131 -16.70 -8.11 49.39
C PHE A 131 -16.00 -8.45 48.11
N GLY A 132 -16.68 -8.42 46.94
CA GLY A 132 -16.09 -8.74 45.66
C GLY A 132 -15.72 -7.50 44.85
N TYR A 133 -14.49 -7.43 44.35
CA TYR A 133 -14.08 -6.44 43.37
C TYR A 133 -13.14 -7.05 42.34
N THR A 134 -13.26 -6.60 41.08
CA THR A 134 -12.31 -6.91 40.05
C THR A 134 -11.61 -5.61 39.64
N ARG A 135 -10.28 -5.63 39.61
CA ARG A 135 -9.48 -4.51 39.16
C ARG A 135 -9.05 -4.76 37.71
N ASN A 136 -9.52 -3.94 36.81
CA ASN A 136 -9.05 -3.93 35.43
C ASN A 136 -7.83 -3.00 35.35
N PRO A 137 -6.62 -3.50 35.08
CA PRO A 137 -5.47 -2.64 34.86
C PRO A 137 -5.72 -1.76 33.64
N GLY A 138 -5.26 -0.50 33.70
CA GLY A 138 -5.24 0.35 32.50
C GLY A 138 -4.31 -0.24 31.46
N TYR A 139 -4.58 0.03 30.20
CA TYR A 139 -3.71 -0.37 29.10
C TYR A 139 -3.36 0.81 28.20
N SER A 140 -2.16 0.79 27.64
CA SER A 140 -1.71 1.77 26.66
C SER A 140 -1.85 1.21 25.26
N ASN A 141 -2.48 1.96 24.39
CA ASN A 141 -2.56 1.68 22.96
C ASN A 141 -1.71 2.68 22.19
N THR A 142 -0.72 2.19 21.49
CA THR A 142 0.07 3.01 20.58
C THR A 142 -0.56 2.98 19.18
N THR A 143 -0.99 4.14 18.70
CA THR A 143 -1.46 4.29 17.32
C THR A 143 -0.41 5.00 16.49
N LYS A 144 0.01 4.37 15.41
CA LYS A 144 0.94 4.95 14.43
C LYS A 144 0.15 5.49 13.26
N LYS A 145 0.41 6.73 12.88
CA LYS A 145 -0.08 7.34 11.65
C LYS A 145 1.11 7.56 10.72
N VAL A 146 1.08 6.91 9.59
CA VAL A 146 2.15 6.96 8.59
C VAL A 146 1.59 7.52 7.30
N ARG A 147 2.27 8.49 6.71
CA ARG A 147 1.96 9.04 5.39
C ARG A 147 3.13 8.77 4.46
N LEU A 148 2.85 8.05 3.38
CA LEU A 148 3.82 7.80 2.32
C LEU A 148 3.34 8.46 1.04
N GLU A 149 4.21 9.18 0.39
CA GLU A 149 4.03 9.66 -0.98
C GLU A 149 4.65 8.65 -1.94
N THR A 150 3.88 8.26 -2.95
CA THR A 150 4.32 7.34 -4.01
C THR A 150 4.07 7.99 -5.35
N ASN A 151 5.10 8.07 -6.17
CA ASN A 151 5.08 8.70 -7.48
C ASN A 151 5.51 7.68 -8.54
N LEU A 152 4.79 7.63 -9.66
CA LEU A 152 5.13 6.86 -10.85
C LEU A 152 5.61 7.81 -11.93
N TYR A 153 6.79 7.55 -12.48
CA TYR A 153 7.43 8.34 -13.53
C TYR A 153 7.66 7.52 -14.78
N ASP A 154 7.54 8.13 -15.94
CA ASP A 154 8.02 7.57 -17.21
C ASP A 154 9.55 7.52 -17.18
N ALA A 155 10.12 6.35 -17.47
CA ALA A 155 11.57 6.17 -17.39
C ALA A 155 12.35 6.90 -18.49
N LYS A 156 11.73 7.15 -19.66
CA LYS A 156 12.37 7.81 -20.80
C LYS A 156 12.35 9.32 -20.67
N THR A 157 11.20 9.89 -20.30
CA THR A 157 11.00 11.34 -20.22
C THR A 157 11.31 11.89 -18.83
N GLY A 158 11.19 11.07 -17.79
CA GLY A 158 11.27 11.49 -16.39
C GLY A 158 10.03 12.25 -15.93
N GLU A 159 8.97 12.27 -16.75
CA GLU A 159 7.71 12.96 -16.40
C GLU A 159 6.89 12.16 -15.41
N LEU A 160 6.18 12.87 -14.55
CA LEU A 160 5.27 12.27 -13.59
C LEU A 160 4.04 11.74 -14.32
N ILE A 161 3.73 10.45 -14.14
CA ILE A 161 2.53 9.80 -14.66
C ILE A 161 1.41 9.85 -13.63
N TRP A 162 1.76 9.52 -12.38
CA TRP A 162 0.81 9.42 -11.28
C TRP A 162 1.49 9.73 -9.94
N SER A 163 0.74 10.33 -9.05
CA SER A 163 1.12 10.62 -7.67
C SER A 163 0.02 10.19 -6.71
N GLY A 164 0.39 9.72 -5.53
CA GLY A 164 -0.56 9.39 -4.48
C GLY A 164 0.03 9.50 -3.08
N ILE A 165 -0.75 10.06 -2.15
CA ILE A 165 -0.42 10.09 -0.73
C ILE A 165 -1.28 9.07 -0.02
N SER A 166 -0.64 8.04 0.53
CA SER A 166 -1.28 7.06 1.39
C SER A 166 -1.22 7.50 2.85
N LYS A 167 -2.33 7.27 3.57
CA LYS A 167 -2.44 7.49 5.00
C LYS A 167 -2.86 6.19 5.66
N THR A 168 -2.01 5.67 6.53
CA THR A 168 -2.28 4.46 7.30
C THR A 168 -2.37 4.79 8.77
N LEU A 169 -3.47 4.36 9.41
CA LEU A 169 -3.64 4.36 10.85
C LEU A 169 -3.46 2.92 11.31
N SER A 170 -2.38 2.62 12.00
CA SER A 170 -2.11 1.26 12.44
C SER A 170 -1.63 1.20 13.89
N LYS A 171 -2.16 0.22 14.61
CA LYS A 171 -1.61 -0.28 15.86
C LYS A 171 -0.58 -1.39 15.61
N ASP A 172 -0.43 -1.78 14.35
CA ASP A 172 0.29 -2.95 13.91
C ASP A 172 1.76 -2.68 13.55
N SER A 173 2.43 -3.73 13.11
CA SER A 173 3.82 -3.69 12.71
C SER A 173 4.06 -2.86 11.45
N THR A 174 5.27 -2.34 11.30
CA THR A 174 5.74 -1.66 10.08
C THR A 174 5.52 -2.51 8.83
N ASP A 175 5.65 -3.83 8.97
CA ASP A 175 5.47 -4.80 7.89
C ASP A 175 4.04 -4.80 7.33
N ARG A 176 3.05 -4.74 8.21
CA ARG A 176 1.64 -4.67 7.82
C ARG A 176 1.31 -3.35 7.13
N ILE A 177 1.82 -2.24 7.66
CA ILE A 177 1.68 -0.92 7.03
C ILE A 177 2.23 -0.95 5.60
N MET A 178 3.42 -1.52 5.38
CA MET A 178 4.01 -1.66 4.05
C MET A 178 3.10 -2.45 3.10
N ASN A 179 2.60 -3.60 3.54
CA ASN A 179 1.73 -4.45 2.73
C ASN A 179 0.44 -3.74 2.32
N ASP A 180 -0.19 -3.03 3.26
CA ASP A 180 -1.45 -2.33 3.00
C ASP A 180 -1.25 -1.16 2.02
N VAL A 181 -0.18 -0.38 2.20
CA VAL A 181 0.18 0.70 1.26
C VAL A 181 0.42 0.15 -0.14
N ILE A 182 1.24 -0.89 -0.29
CA ILE A 182 1.58 -1.48 -1.57
C ILE A 182 0.32 -1.98 -2.30
N LYS A 183 -0.54 -2.72 -1.61
CA LYS A 183 -1.80 -3.22 -2.19
C LYS A 183 -2.71 -2.09 -2.66
N THR A 184 -2.84 -1.04 -1.84
CA THR A 184 -3.68 0.11 -2.14
C THR A 184 -3.17 0.90 -3.35
N VAL A 185 -1.84 1.13 -3.43
CA VAL A 185 -1.20 1.78 -4.58
C VAL A 185 -1.42 0.96 -5.86
N ILE A 186 -1.10 -0.34 -5.85
CA ILE A 186 -1.26 -1.21 -7.02
C ILE A 186 -2.73 -1.26 -7.48
N ALA A 187 -3.67 -1.36 -6.55
CA ALA A 187 -5.10 -1.34 -6.88
C ALA A 187 -5.52 -0.03 -7.57
N ASN A 188 -4.99 1.11 -7.12
CA ASN A 188 -5.26 2.42 -7.73
C ASN A 188 -4.63 2.54 -9.12
N LEU A 189 -3.38 2.13 -9.30
CA LEU A 189 -2.70 2.12 -10.60
C LEU A 189 -3.46 1.24 -11.63
N LYS A 190 -3.95 0.07 -11.22
CA LYS A 190 -4.79 -0.79 -12.05
C LYS A 190 -6.12 -0.13 -12.40
N LYS A 191 -6.80 0.47 -11.42
CA LYS A 191 -8.08 1.17 -11.63
C LYS A 191 -7.94 2.28 -12.67
N ASN A 192 -6.82 3.00 -12.66
CA ASN A 192 -6.52 4.07 -13.61
C ASN A 192 -5.89 3.55 -14.92
N LYS A 193 -5.75 2.25 -15.11
CA LYS A 193 -5.18 1.61 -16.31
C LYS A 193 -3.74 2.09 -16.60
N LEU A 194 -2.97 2.39 -15.56
CA LEU A 194 -1.58 2.88 -15.68
C LEU A 194 -0.58 1.73 -15.72
N ILE A 195 -0.95 0.56 -15.27
CA ILE A 195 -0.14 -0.66 -15.32
C ILE A 195 -0.88 -1.77 -16.07
N ALA A 196 -0.16 -2.56 -16.83
CA ALA A 196 -0.68 -3.74 -17.53
C ALA A 196 0.30 -4.91 -17.44
N PRO A 197 -0.19 -6.16 -17.50
CA PRO A 197 0.67 -7.33 -17.65
C PRO A 197 1.57 -7.20 -18.89
N LYS A 198 2.81 -7.70 -18.76
CA LYS A 198 3.78 -7.75 -19.86
C LYS A 198 3.51 -8.92 -20.78
#